data_a48ed732941592c34fc96465ca08d855
#
_entry.id   a48ed732941592c34fc96465ca08d855
#
_cell.length_a   1.000
_cell.length_b   1.000
_cell.length_c   1.000
_cell.angle_alpha   90.00
_cell.angle_beta   90.00
_cell.angle_gamma   90.00
#
_symmetry.space_group_name_H-M   'P 1'
#
loop_
_entity.id
_entity.type
_entity.pdbx_description
1 polymer ?
#
loop_
_entity_poly.entity_id
_entity_poly.type
_entity_poly.pdbx_seq_one_letter_code
_entity_poly.pdbx_strand_id
1 'polypeptide(L)'
;MRERGEQEMDRQPLISVIIPTYNRPDFLCELMESLWRQTYRQLQIIIVNDCGESVDFVKDLYPELDITIVHLESNQKHVHARNKGLEFVRGEYIMLCDDDDLLLPGHVERMLQELEDSDLVYSDVEIFDYVVDEAGVRWPTNRLVFAYEYDAAGMRRFSTFFSSGCLYRKTLQDRLGLFDPEMYHYWDWDFYLRTAEHYRVKRVPVASALYAFAQSGGSNMSGDLEDMRPFLDKLSAKHGLGELPTKNFFLLLEEPEMKARKAATEILWDGKPIVSRRAGWQKEA
;
A
#
# COMPACT_ATOMS: atom_id res chain seq x y z
N MET A 1 -35.72 9.28 20.94
CA MET A 1 -35.33 8.56 19.68
C MET A 1 -34.71 9.46 18.62
N ARG A 2 -34.95 10.77 18.57
CA ARG A 2 -34.32 11.70 17.61
C ARG A 2 -32.87 12.07 17.97
N GLU A 3 -32.54 12.19 19.24
CA GLU A 3 -31.19 12.60 19.69
C GLU A 3 -30.07 11.54 19.49
N ARG A 4 -30.41 10.24 19.36
CA ARG A 4 -29.45 9.19 19.04
C ARG A 4 -29.04 9.15 17.57
N GLY A 5 -29.93 9.57 16.66
CA GLY A 5 -29.65 9.59 15.22
C GLY A 5 -28.77 10.75 14.77
N GLU A 6 -28.80 11.88 15.49
CA GLU A 6 -27.98 13.06 15.15
C GLU A 6 -26.54 12.93 15.65
N GLN A 7 -26.27 12.16 16.70
CA GLN A 7 -24.90 11.89 17.19
C GLN A 7 -24.15 10.82 16.38
N GLU A 8 -24.82 9.96 15.62
CA GLU A 8 -24.19 8.97 14.74
C GLU A 8 -23.74 9.54 13.39
N MET A 9 -24.32 10.66 12.92
CA MET A 9 -24.01 11.26 11.61
C MET A 9 -22.73 12.11 11.59
N ASP A 10 -22.11 12.41 12.73
CA ASP A 10 -20.93 13.29 12.82
C ASP A 10 -19.62 12.55 13.21
N ARG A 11 -19.67 11.22 13.34
CA ARG A 11 -18.50 10.44 13.69
C ARG A 11 -17.75 9.98 12.44
N GLN A 12 -16.62 10.62 12.17
CA GLN A 12 -15.69 10.15 11.13
C GLN A 12 -15.28 8.70 11.41
N PRO A 13 -15.43 7.76 10.43
CA PRO A 13 -15.10 6.35 10.64
C PRO A 13 -13.60 6.13 10.86
N LEU A 14 -13.25 5.18 11.73
CA LEU A 14 -11.88 4.81 11.97
C LEU A 14 -11.32 3.99 10.79
N ILE A 15 -10.14 4.35 10.32
CA ILE A 15 -9.39 3.60 9.30
C ILE A 15 -8.16 2.98 9.95
N SER A 16 -8.00 1.66 9.84
CA SER A 16 -6.81 0.96 10.29
C SER A 16 -5.82 0.80 9.14
N VAL A 17 -4.63 1.37 9.29
CA VAL A 17 -3.53 1.28 8.32
C VAL A 17 -2.58 0.16 8.77
N ILE A 18 -2.37 -0.86 7.94
CA ILE A 18 -1.49 -2.00 8.24
C ILE A 18 -0.17 -1.82 7.49
N ILE A 19 0.93 -1.83 8.24
CA ILE A 19 2.29 -1.58 7.75
C ILE A 19 3.21 -2.69 8.22
N PRO A 20 3.57 -3.67 7.36
CA PRO A 20 4.66 -4.58 7.67
C PRO A 20 6.00 -3.86 7.49
N THR A 21 6.97 -4.11 8.37
CA THR A 21 8.32 -3.54 8.26
C THR A 21 9.38 -4.55 8.69
N TYR A 22 10.56 -4.47 8.05
CA TYR A 22 11.72 -5.28 8.40
C TYR A 22 13.02 -4.54 8.07
N ASN A 23 13.76 -4.10 9.10
CA ASN A 23 15.08 -3.43 8.97
C ASN A 23 15.08 -2.20 8.04
N ARG A 24 13.98 -1.42 8.02
CA ARG A 24 13.82 -0.22 7.20
C ARG A 24 13.30 0.98 8.00
N PRO A 25 13.95 1.32 9.15
CA PRO A 25 13.42 2.34 10.06
C PRO A 25 13.31 3.74 9.43
N ASP A 26 14.18 4.09 8.49
CA ASP A 26 14.17 5.40 7.85
C ASP A 26 12.98 5.51 6.87
N PHE A 27 12.73 4.50 6.07
CA PHE A 27 11.58 4.46 5.15
C PHE A 27 10.26 4.44 5.92
N LEU A 28 10.17 3.62 6.96
CA LEU A 28 9.01 3.62 7.85
C LEU A 28 8.74 5.02 8.41
N CYS A 29 9.76 5.76 8.83
CA CYS A 29 9.58 7.12 9.35
C CYS A 29 9.11 8.12 8.27
N GLU A 30 9.52 7.96 7.01
CA GLU A 30 9.00 8.78 5.92
C GLU A 30 7.53 8.46 5.65
N LEU A 31 7.12 7.19 5.66
CA LEU A 31 5.71 6.82 5.59
C LEU A 31 4.93 7.40 6.78
N MET A 32 5.45 7.32 8.01
CA MET A 32 4.80 7.89 9.20
C MET A 32 4.62 9.40 9.08
N GLU A 33 5.60 10.12 8.53
CA GLU A 33 5.47 11.55 8.22
C GLU A 33 4.36 11.81 7.20
N SER A 34 4.25 10.97 6.16
CA SER A 34 3.21 11.07 5.15
C SER A 34 1.81 10.82 5.73
N LEU A 35 1.69 9.89 6.67
CA LEU A 35 0.44 9.60 7.41
C LEU A 35 0.10 10.73 8.40
N TRP A 36 1.10 11.31 9.07
CA TRP A 36 0.90 12.47 9.93
C TRP A 36 0.39 13.70 9.15
N ARG A 37 0.79 13.85 7.88
CA ARG A 37 0.36 14.95 7.00
C ARG A 37 -1.02 14.75 6.39
N GLN A 38 -1.68 13.61 6.59
CA GLN A 38 -3.02 13.40 6.04
C GLN A 38 -4.02 14.42 6.59
N THR A 39 -4.96 14.87 5.76
CA THR A 39 -6.08 15.74 6.18
C THR A 39 -7.08 14.98 7.05
N TYR A 40 -7.27 13.69 6.78
CA TYR A 40 -8.10 12.80 7.58
C TYR A 40 -7.35 12.32 8.82
N ARG A 41 -7.97 12.45 10.02
CA ARG A 41 -7.29 12.23 11.30
C ARG A 41 -7.69 10.95 12.05
N GLN A 42 -8.80 10.32 11.69
CA GLN A 42 -9.26 9.12 12.37
C GLN A 42 -8.51 7.89 11.83
N LEU A 43 -7.22 7.80 12.14
CA LEU A 43 -6.32 6.74 11.71
C LEU A 43 -5.84 5.94 12.92
N GLN A 44 -5.91 4.62 12.83
CA GLN A 44 -5.17 3.66 13.65
C GLN A 44 -4.03 3.12 12.81
N ILE A 45 -2.80 3.28 13.25
CA ILE A 45 -1.61 2.79 12.56
C ILE A 45 -1.15 1.50 13.23
N ILE A 46 -1.08 0.41 12.48
CA ILE A 46 -0.65 -0.90 12.96
C ILE A 46 0.66 -1.25 12.25
N ILE A 47 1.77 -1.10 12.95
CA ILE A 47 3.11 -1.45 12.48
C ILE A 47 3.41 -2.87 12.94
N VAL A 48 3.71 -3.77 12.00
CA VAL A 48 4.14 -5.13 12.31
C VAL A 48 5.62 -5.26 11.96
N ASN A 49 6.46 -5.23 12.98
CA ASN A 49 7.90 -5.45 12.85
C ASN A 49 8.17 -6.96 12.76
N ASP A 50 8.58 -7.39 11.58
CA ASP A 50 8.82 -8.80 11.23
C ASP A 50 10.17 -9.31 11.75
N CYS A 51 10.42 -9.17 13.07
CA CYS A 51 11.68 -9.55 13.74
C CYS A 51 12.91 -8.75 13.24
N GLY A 52 12.70 -7.48 12.87
CA GLY A 52 13.78 -6.53 12.54
C GLY A 52 14.25 -5.74 13.76
N GLU A 53 15.11 -4.74 13.49
CA GLU A 53 15.52 -3.73 14.50
C GLU A 53 14.28 -3.10 15.14
N SER A 54 14.42 -2.70 16.46
CA SER A 54 13.30 -2.05 17.13
C SER A 54 12.88 -0.75 16.43
N VAL A 55 11.56 -0.61 16.30
CA VAL A 55 10.92 0.60 15.76
C VAL A 55 10.07 1.32 16.81
N ASP A 56 10.25 1.01 18.10
CA ASP A 56 9.45 1.57 19.19
C ASP A 56 9.57 3.09 19.32
N PHE A 57 10.73 3.64 18.94
CA PHE A 57 11.00 5.08 18.90
C PHE A 57 10.05 5.85 17.99
N VAL A 58 9.35 5.18 17.05
CA VAL A 58 8.38 5.82 16.16
C VAL A 58 7.24 6.46 16.95
N LYS A 59 6.84 5.87 18.09
CA LYS A 59 5.81 6.46 18.97
C LYS A 59 6.24 7.80 19.57
N ASP A 60 7.52 7.91 19.90
CA ASP A 60 8.09 9.14 20.48
C ASP A 60 8.23 10.24 19.42
N LEU A 61 8.52 9.85 18.15
CA LEU A 61 8.61 10.77 17.04
C LEU A 61 7.23 11.28 16.57
N TYR A 62 6.17 10.46 16.68
CA TYR A 62 4.81 10.78 16.20
C TYR A 62 3.76 10.54 17.30
N PRO A 63 3.86 11.24 18.45
CA PRO A 63 2.95 11.05 19.58
C PRO A 63 1.50 11.44 19.27
N GLU A 64 1.27 12.17 18.17
CA GLU A 64 -0.07 12.59 17.74
C GLU A 64 -0.85 11.47 17.02
N LEU A 65 -0.17 10.38 16.61
CA LEU A 65 -0.78 9.25 15.91
C LEU A 65 -1.15 8.12 16.86
N ASP A 66 -2.26 7.45 16.60
CA ASP A 66 -2.68 6.24 17.32
C ASP A 66 -1.90 5.03 16.77
N ILE A 67 -0.73 4.72 17.35
CA ILE A 67 0.21 3.71 16.85
C ILE A 67 0.18 2.47 17.74
N THR A 68 -0.09 1.33 17.14
CA THR A 68 0.11 -0.02 17.69
C THR A 68 1.32 -0.65 17.01
N ILE A 69 2.33 -1.09 17.78
CA ILE A 69 3.49 -1.83 17.27
C ILE A 69 3.40 -3.28 17.74
N VAL A 70 3.53 -4.20 16.79
CA VAL A 70 3.54 -5.65 17.03
C VAL A 70 4.88 -6.18 16.57
N HIS A 71 5.62 -6.84 17.47
CA HIS A 71 6.90 -7.48 17.17
C HIS A 71 6.69 -8.97 16.97
N LEU A 72 7.16 -9.52 15.83
CA LEU A 72 7.21 -10.95 15.61
C LEU A 72 8.49 -11.55 16.19
N GLU A 73 8.42 -12.77 16.70
CA GLU A 73 9.57 -13.48 17.28
C GLU A 73 10.56 -13.99 16.24
N SER A 74 10.12 -14.16 14.98
CA SER A 74 10.94 -14.59 13.85
C SER A 74 10.46 -13.90 12.58
N ASN A 75 11.35 -13.76 11.59
CA ASN A 75 10.98 -13.22 10.29
C ASN A 75 10.07 -14.19 9.53
N GLN A 76 8.79 -13.83 9.38
CA GLN A 76 7.75 -14.62 8.74
C GLN A 76 7.35 -14.08 7.36
N LYS A 77 8.02 -13.02 6.90
CA LYS A 77 7.77 -12.32 5.65
C LYS A 77 6.50 -11.47 5.67
N HIS A 78 6.43 -10.57 4.72
CA HIS A 78 5.45 -9.48 4.68
C HIS A 78 3.98 -9.92 4.62
N VAL A 79 3.65 -11.09 4.04
CA VAL A 79 2.27 -11.58 3.98
C VAL A 79 1.77 -12.03 5.35
N HIS A 80 2.61 -12.78 6.08
CA HIS A 80 2.30 -13.17 7.46
C HIS A 80 2.24 -11.95 8.39
N ALA A 81 3.15 -10.99 8.22
CA ALA A 81 3.12 -9.75 8.97
C ALA A 81 1.81 -8.98 8.75
N ARG A 82 1.33 -8.87 7.50
CA ARG A 82 0.00 -8.27 7.22
C ARG A 82 -1.13 -9.03 7.89
N ASN A 83 -1.12 -10.37 7.81
CA ASN A 83 -2.13 -11.21 8.48
C ASN A 83 -2.10 -11.01 9.99
N LYS A 84 -0.92 -10.87 10.59
CA LYS A 84 -0.80 -10.53 12.01
C LYS A 84 -1.37 -9.15 12.32
N GLY A 85 -1.15 -8.18 11.45
CA GLY A 85 -1.74 -6.83 11.57
C GLY A 85 -3.26 -6.84 11.57
N LEU A 86 -3.91 -7.72 10.80
CA LEU A 86 -5.37 -7.85 10.75
C LEU A 86 -5.99 -8.18 12.12
N GLU A 87 -5.28 -8.88 13.02
CA GLU A 87 -5.77 -9.21 14.36
C GLU A 87 -5.97 -7.97 15.26
N PHE A 88 -5.34 -6.85 14.92
CA PHE A 88 -5.37 -5.60 15.69
C PHE A 88 -6.28 -4.54 15.09
N VAL A 89 -6.93 -4.82 13.96
CA VAL A 89 -7.81 -3.88 13.26
C VAL A 89 -9.04 -3.54 14.10
N ARG A 90 -9.21 -2.25 14.40
CA ARG A 90 -10.38 -1.69 15.11
C ARG A 90 -11.27 -0.85 14.17
N GLY A 91 -10.72 -0.42 13.04
CA GLY A 91 -11.40 0.43 12.07
C GLY A 91 -12.50 -0.27 11.29
N GLU A 92 -13.44 0.53 10.78
CA GLU A 92 -14.47 0.10 9.85
C GLU A 92 -13.90 -0.14 8.45
N TYR A 93 -12.76 0.49 8.17
CA TYR A 93 -12.02 0.38 6.91
C TYR A 93 -10.59 -0.02 7.18
N ILE A 94 -9.98 -0.68 6.20
CA ILE A 94 -8.59 -1.11 6.21
C ILE A 94 -7.87 -0.45 5.04
N MET A 95 -6.69 0.09 5.31
CA MET A 95 -5.75 0.58 4.32
C MET A 95 -4.45 -0.21 4.42
N LEU A 96 -3.90 -0.62 3.29
CA LEU A 96 -2.61 -1.29 3.23
C LEU A 96 -1.54 -0.29 2.81
N CYS A 97 -0.38 -0.34 3.44
CA CYS A 97 0.80 0.42 3.03
C CYS A 97 2.06 -0.42 3.21
N ASP A 98 2.98 -0.33 2.27
CA ASP A 98 4.33 -0.84 2.43
C ASP A 98 5.20 0.24 3.09
N ASP A 99 6.20 -0.16 3.89
CA ASP A 99 6.98 0.76 4.72
C ASP A 99 7.87 1.72 3.92
N ASP A 100 8.07 1.47 2.62
CA ASP A 100 8.86 2.28 1.68
C ASP A 100 8.01 3.18 0.75
N ASP A 101 6.68 3.06 0.80
CA ASP A 101 5.74 3.88 0.04
C ASP A 101 5.28 5.13 0.80
N LEU A 102 4.71 6.10 0.09
CA LEU A 102 4.27 7.36 0.68
C LEU A 102 2.88 7.74 0.18
N LEU A 103 2.12 8.45 1.02
CA LEU A 103 0.79 8.96 0.68
C LEU A 103 0.79 10.49 0.70
N LEU A 104 0.31 11.12 -0.36
CA LEU A 104 0.16 12.57 -0.42
C LEU A 104 -0.95 13.07 0.52
N PRO A 105 -0.87 14.30 1.05
CA PRO A 105 -1.94 14.88 1.85
C PRO A 105 -3.28 14.83 1.14
N GLY A 106 -4.36 14.45 1.86
CA GLY A 106 -5.70 14.29 1.28
C GLY A 106 -5.97 12.94 0.62
N HIS A 107 -4.96 12.04 0.51
CA HIS A 107 -5.16 10.71 -0.06
C HIS A 107 -6.28 9.94 0.68
N VAL A 108 -6.17 9.81 1.99
CA VAL A 108 -7.11 9.04 2.81
C VAL A 108 -8.54 9.59 2.71
N GLU A 109 -8.69 10.89 2.80
CA GLU A 109 -9.99 11.57 2.70
C GLU A 109 -10.65 11.32 1.35
N ARG A 110 -9.88 11.45 0.25
CA ARG A 110 -10.36 11.19 -1.10
C ARG A 110 -10.74 9.73 -1.30
N MET A 111 -9.92 8.78 -0.84
CA MET A 111 -10.24 7.35 -0.93
C MET A 111 -11.52 7.03 -0.16
N LEU A 112 -11.72 7.61 1.02
CA LEU A 112 -12.94 7.40 1.81
C LEU A 112 -14.19 7.95 1.10
N GLN A 113 -14.11 9.13 0.50
CA GLN A 113 -15.21 9.71 -0.28
C GLN A 113 -15.58 8.83 -1.49
N GLU A 114 -14.57 8.31 -2.19
CA GLU A 114 -14.76 7.49 -3.39
C GLU A 114 -15.22 6.06 -3.09
N LEU A 115 -15.11 5.62 -1.82
CA LEU A 115 -15.55 4.28 -1.37
C LEU A 115 -17.07 4.19 -1.16
N GLU A 116 -17.81 5.29 -1.19
CA GLU A 116 -19.25 5.33 -0.87
C GLU A 116 -20.06 4.23 -1.59
N ASP A 117 -19.87 4.11 -2.91
CA ASP A 117 -20.53 3.14 -3.78
C ASP A 117 -19.70 1.90 -4.14
N SER A 118 -18.61 1.64 -3.39
CA SER A 118 -17.68 0.57 -3.68
C SER A 118 -17.29 -0.19 -2.43
N ASP A 119 -16.66 -1.35 -2.60
CA ASP A 119 -16.16 -2.16 -1.49
C ASP A 119 -14.65 -1.99 -1.31
N LEU A 120 -13.94 -1.71 -2.41
CA LEU A 120 -12.52 -1.40 -2.46
C LEU A 120 -12.25 -0.29 -3.48
N VAL A 121 -11.42 0.68 -3.09
CA VAL A 121 -10.90 1.73 -3.97
C VAL A 121 -9.37 1.74 -3.94
N TYR A 122 -8.77 2.13 -5.07
CA TYR A 122 -7.34 2.34 -5.18
C TYR A 122 -7.04 3.56 -6.04
N SER A 123 -5.98 4.29 -5.70
CA SER A 123 -5.50 5.42 -6.50
C SER A 123 -4.56 4.98 -7.60
N ASP A 124 -4.34 5.83 -8.58
CA ASP A 124 -3.14 5.76 -9.40
C ASP A 124 -1.89 6.09 -8.57
N VAL A 125 -0.72 5.80 -9.12
CA VAL A 125 0.55 5.88 -8.40
C VAL A 125 1.56 6.66 -9.22
N GLU A 126 2.40 7.45 -8.59
CA GLU A 126 3.67 7.88 -9.15
C GLU A 126 4.79 6.96 -8.66
N ILE A 127 5.45 6.30 -9.58
CA ILE A 127 6.66 5.51 -9.33
C ILE A 127 7.85 6.46 -9.44
N PHE A 128 8.75 6.46 -8.48
CA PHE A 128 9.92 7.33 -8.52
C PHE A 128 11.20 6.60 -8.14
N ASP A 129 12.27 6.90 -8.88
CA ASP A 129 13.65 6.58 -8.49
C ASP A 129 14.17 7.66 -7.54
N TYR A 130 15.16 7.34 -6.74
CA TYR A 130 15.74 8.29 -5.80
C TYR A 130 17.23 8.06 -5.57
N VAL A 131 17.88 9.12 -5.09
CA VAL A 131 19.20 9.09 -4.45
C VAL A 131 19.04 9.49 -2.99
N VAL A 132 19.86 8.91 -2.11
CA VAL A 132 19.86 9.24 -0.69
C VAL A 132 21.02 10.21 -0.43
N ASP A 133 20.72 11.35 0.21
CA ASP A 133 21.75 12.31 0.60
C ASP A 133 22.45 11.94 1.92
N GLU A 134 23.43 12.77 2.34
CA GLU A 134 24.17 12.58 3.59
C GLU A 134 23.29 12.67 4.85
N ALA A 135 22.11 13.22 4.74
CA ALA A 135 21.13 13.32 5.83
C ALA A 135 20.14 12.14 5.83
N GLY A 136 20.27 11.19 4.90
CA GLY A 136 19.36 10.05 4.75
C GLY A 136 18.05 10.37 4.03
N VAL A 137 17.93 11.54 3.40
CA VAL A 137 16.71 11.95 2.67
C VAL A 137 16.71 11.39 1.25
N ARG A 138 15.60 10.78 0.84
CA ARG A 138 15.39 10.27 -0.52
C ARG A 138 15.00 11.43 -1.46
N TRP A 139 15.91 11.80 -2.36
CA TRP A 139 15.65 12.81 -3.39
C TRP A 139 15.21 12.15 -4.69
N PRO A 140 14.01 12.44 -5.19
CA PRO A 140 13.51 11.87 -6.44
C PRO A 140 14.37 12.27 -7.63
N THR A 141 14.66 11.30 -8.52
CA THR A 141 15.44 11.53 -9.74
C THR A 141 14.63 11.34 -11.01
N ASN A 142 13.87 10.26 -11.12
CA ASN A 142 12.95 9.99 -12.23
C ASN A 142 11.56 9.74 -11.68
N ARG A 143 10.55 10.04 -12.49
CA ARG A 143 9.13 9.85 -12.13
C ARG A 143 8.39 9.22 -13.30
N LEU A 144 7.56 8.24 -12.99
CA LEU A 144 6.68 7.56 -13.94
C LEU A 144 5.27 7.52 -13.38
N VAL A 145 4.31 8.06 -14.10
CA VAL A 145 2.89 7.95 -13.73
C VAL A 145 2.37 6.56 -14.13
N PHE A 146 1.89 5.80 -13.16
CA PHE A 146 1.26 4.52 -13.34
C PHE A 146 -0.27 4.71 -13.19
N ALA A 147 -0.96 4.84 -14.31
CA ALA A 147 -2.39 5.11 -14.39
C ALA A 147 -3.01 4.32 -15.54
N TYR A 148 -3.89 3.38 -15.21
CA TYR A 148 -4.50 2.47 -16.17
C TYR A 148 -5.98 2.30 -15.86
N GLU A 149 -6.84 2.29 -16.90
CA GLU A 149 -8.26 2.02 -16.70
C GLU A 149 -8.48 0.67 -16.01
N TYR A 150 -9.42 0.69 -15.07
CA TYR A 150 -9.88 -0.55 -14.45
C TYR A 150 -10.59 -1.42 -15.48
N ASP A 151 -10.08 -2.63 -15.65
CA ASP A 151 -10.66 -3.66 -16.50
C ASP A 151 -10.54 -5.00 -15.77
N ALA A 152 -11.67 -5.52 -15.27
CA ALA A 152 -11.70 -6.77 -14.51
C ALA A 152 -11.19 -7.97 -15.32
N ALA A 153 -11.44 -8.00 -16.64
CA ALA A 153 -10.94 -9.05 -17.53
C ALA A 153 -9.42 -8.91 -17.75
N GLY A 154 -8.94 -7.69 -18.02
CA GLY A 154 -7.52 -7.39 -18.19
C GLY A 154 -6.71 -7.61 -16.92
N MET A 155 -7.31 -7.41 -15.74
CA MET A 155 -6.69 -7.69 -14.43
C MET A 155 -6.39 -9.18 -14.21
N ARG A 156 -7.05 -10.09 -14.93
CA ARG A 156 -6.72 -11.51 -14.92
C ARG A 156 -5.45 -11.86 -15.70
N ARG A 157 -4.94 -10.93 -16.49
CA ARG A 157 -3.69 -11.09 -17.27
C ARG A 157 -2.55 -10.27 -16.69
N PHE A 158 -2.87 -9.13 -16.12
CA PHE A 158 -1.91 -8.22 -15.50
C PHE A 158 -2.60 -7.30 -14.50
N SER A 159 -2.10 -7.26 -13.25
CA SER A 159 -2.59 -6.34 -12.24
C SER A 159 -2.14 -4.92 -12.52
N THR A 160 -3.09 -3.98 -12.55
CA THR A 160 -2.83 -2.52 -12.55
C THR A 160 -3.13 -1.90 -11.20
N PHE A 161 -3.23 -2.71 -10.18
CA PHE A 161 -3.52 -2.34 -8.81
C PHE A 161 -2.24 -2.33 -7.97
N PHE A 162 -2.03 -1.28 -7.24
CA PHE A 162 -1.04 -1.20 -6.16
C PHE A 162 -1.73 -1.31 -4.82
N SER A 163 -1.17 -2.12 -3.92
CA SER A 163 -1.75 -2.33 -2.59
C SER A 163 -1.60 -1.12 -1.68
N SER A 164 -0.49 -0.39 -1.81
CA SER A 164 -0.24 0.77 -0.97
C SER A 164 -1.22 1.91 -1.24
N GLY A 165 -1.90 2.33 -0.18
CA GLY A 165 -2.93 3.36 -0.23
C GLY A 165 -4.31 2.86 -0.68
N CYS A 166 -4.49 1.56 -1.03
CA CYS A 166 -5.83 1.04 -1.26
C CYS A 166 -6.65 1.06 0.03
N LEU A 167 -7.93 1.43 -0.09
CA LEU A 167 -8.88 1.48 1.03
C LEU A 167 -10.06 0.56 0.76
N TYR A 168 -10.43 -0.27 1.73
CA TYR A 168 -11.55 -1.18 1.60
C TYR A 168 -12.30 -1.40 2.92
N ARG A 169 -13.55 -1.86 2.81
CA ARG A 169 -14.39 -2.16 3.97
C ARG A 169 -13.83 -3.35 4.74
N LYS A 170 -13.74 -3.25 6.07
CA LYS A 170 -13.34 -4.37 6.94
C LYS A 170 -14.21 -5.62 6.69
N THR A 171 -15.51 -5.43 6.44
CA THR A 171 -16.43 -6.53 6.14
C THR A 171 -16.04 -7.34 4.90
N LEU A 172 -15.32 -6.75 3.94
CA LEU A 172 -14.75 -7.45 2.79
C LEU A 172 -13.64 -8.40 3.27
N GLN A 173 -12.72 -7.92 4.12
CA GLN A 173 -11.65 -8.75 4.69
C GLN A 173 -12.23 -9.91 5.52
N ASP A 174 -13.23 -9.63 6.35
CA ASP A 174 -13.89 -10.65 7.20
C ASP A 174 -14.49 -11.80 6.36
N ARG A 175 -14.95 -11.52 5.14
CA ARG A 175 -15.54 -12.52 4.22
C ARG A 175 -14.52 -13.23 3.35
N LEU A 176 -13.50 -12.52 2.86
CA LEU A 176 -12.44 -13.11 2.03
C LEU A 176 -11.42 -13.90 2.85
N GLY A 177 -11.35 -13.65 4.17
CA GLY A 177 -10.37 -14.25 5.04
C GLY A 177 -8.98 -13.63 4.89
N LEU A 178 -7.95 -14.36 5.27
CA LEU A 178 -6.57 -13.88 5.30
C LEU A 178 -5.96 -13.73 3.90
N PHE A 179 -4.88 -12.96 3.80
CA PHE A 179 -3.99 -13.00 2.65
C PHE A 179 -3.30 -14.36 2.59
N ASP A 180 -3.16 -14.91 1.38
CA ASP A 180 -2.57 -16.23 1.19
C ASP A 180 -1.04 -16.17 1.27
N PRO A 181 -0.41 -16.73 2.32
CA PRO A 181 1.03 -16.63 2.48
C PRO A 181 1.82 -17.45 1.44
N GLU A 182 1.17 -18.37 0.73
CA GLU A 182 1.80 -19.09 -0.39
C GLU A 182 1.93 -18.23 -1.66
N MET A 183 1.24 -17.06 -1.70
CA MET A 183 1.31 -16.08 -2.78
C MET A 183 2.32 -14.97 -2.48
N TYR A 184 3.52 -15.30 -2.02
CA TYR A 184 4.51 -14.33 -1.53
C TYR A 184 4.74 -13.10 -2.45
N HIS A 185 4.95 -13.32 -3.77
CA HIS A 185 5.16 -12.22 -4.71
C HIS A 185 3.88 -11.60 -5.28
N TYR A 186 2.75 -12.32 -5.24
CA TYR A 186 1.49 -11.92 -5.87
C TYR A 186 0.31 -11.98 -4.88
N TRP A 187 0.58 -11.78 -3.60
CA TRP A 187 -0.44 -11.80 -2.54
C TRP A 187 -1.52 -10.73 -2.75
N ASP A 188 -1.11 -9.57 -3.25
CA ASP A 188 -1.99 -8.45 -3.58
C ASP A 188 -2.84 -8.75 -4.80
N TRP A 189 -2.27 -9.35 -5.83
CA TRP A 189 -3.01 -9.78 -7.01
C TRP A 189 -3.99 -10.91 -6.68
N ASP A 190 -3.62 -11.87 -5.83
CA ASP A 190 -4.53 -12.90 -5.30
C ASP A 190 -5.71 -12.28 -4.55
N PHE A 191 -5.43 -11.39 -3.61
CA PHE A 191 -6.46 -10.69 -2.84
C PHE A 191 -7.38 -9.89 -3.74
N TYR A 192 -6.82 -9.22 -4.72
CA TYR A 192 -7.55 -8.42 -5.67
C TYR A 192 -8.46 -9.27 -6.57
N LEU A 193 -7.98 -10.39 -7.09
CA LEU A 193 -8.79 -11.31 -7.89
C LEU A 193 -9.97 -11.86 -7.08
N ARG A 194 -9.73 -12.27 -5.83
CA ARG A 194 -10.81 -12.71 -4.91
C ARG A 194 -11.82 -11.59 -4.64
N THR A 195 -11.36 -10.37 -4.54
CA THR A 195 -12.25 -9.21 -4.35
C THR A 195 -13.10 -8.97 -5.60
N ALA A 196 -12.48 -8.93 -6.78
CA ALA A 196 -13.17 -8.59 -8.03
C ALA A 196 -14.24 -9.61 -8.45
N GLU A 197 -14.21 -10.85 -7.93
CA GLU A 197 -15.23 -11.87 -8.20
C GLU A 197 -16.61 -11.52 -7.60
N HIS A 198 -16.64 -10.81 -6.46
CA HIS A 198 -17.87 -10.66 -5.70
C HIS A 198 -18.14 -9.23 -5.21
N TYR A 199 -17.17 -8.33 -5.36
CA TYR A 199 -17.20 -6.98 -4.78
C TYR A 199 -16.92 -5.92 -5.82
N ARG A 200 -17.41 -4.71 -5.55
CA ARG A 200 -17.21 -3.55 -6.41
C ARG A 200 -15.86 -2.91 -6.13
N VAL A 201 -14.99 -2.99 -7.13
CA VAL A 201 -13.70 -2.33 -7.11
C VAL A 201 -13.74 -1.07 -7.97
N LYS A 202 -13.15 0.01 -7.49
CA LYS A 202 -13.13 1.30 -8.19
C LYS A 202 -11.71 1.87 -8.22
N ARG A 203 -11.26 2.26 -9.40
CA ARG A 203 -10.09 3.10 -9.59
C ARG A 203 -10.45 4.56 -9.31
N VAL A 204 -9.61 5.27 -8.56
CA VAL A 204 -9.70 6.71 -8.35
C VAL A 204 -8.62 7.38 -9.19
N PRO A 205 -8.96 8.21 -10.21
CA PRO A 205 -8.01 8.74 -11.18
C PRO A 205 -7.19 9.91 -10.61
N VAL A 206 -6.45 9.65 -9.54
CA VAL A 206 -5.52 10.57 -8.89
C VAL A 206 -4.26 9.83 -8.49
N ALA A 207 -3.09 10.34 -8.86
CA ALA A 207 -1.81 9.83 -8.42
C ALA A 207 -1.46 10.40 -7.04
N SER A 208 -2.01 9.80 -6.00
CA SER A 208 -1.88 10.25 -4.61
C SER A 208 -1.12 9.29 -3.71
N ALA A 209 -0.73 8.11 -4.21
CA ALA A 209 0.27 7.24 -3.63
C ALA A 209 1.58 7.34 -4.42
N LEU A 210 2.71 7.27 -3.71
CA LEU A 210 4.05 7.33 -4.28
C LEU A 210 4.74 6.01 -4.02
N TYR A 211 5.21 5.35 -5.06
CA TYR A 211 5.92 4.08 -5.00
C TYR A 211 7.41 4.29 -5.23
N ALA A 212 8.22 4.03 -4.21
CA ALA A 212 9.67 4.18 -4.31
C ALA A 212 10.28 2.95 -5.00
N PHE A 213 10.98 3.17 -6.11
CA PHE A 213 11.66 2.13 -6.86
C PHE A 213 13.17 2.36 -6.86
N ALA A 214 13.93 1.54 -6.14
CA ALA A 214 15.39 1.62 -6.14
C ALA A 214 15.97 0.75 -7.26
N GLN A 215 16.58 1.35 -8.27
CA GLN A 215 17.31 0.60 -9.32
C GLN A 215 18.50 -0.21 -8.78
N SER A 216 19.04 0.16 -7.61
CA SER A 216 20.26 -0.44 -7.02
C SER A 216 19.98 -1.66 -6.12
N GLY A 217 18.81 -2.26 -6.16
CA GLY A 217 18.51 -3.52 -5.46
C GLY A 217 18.03 -3.34 -4.02
N GLY A 218 16.86 -3.81 -3.73
CA GLY A 218 16.19 -3.76 -2.41
C GLY A 218 14.67 -3.79 -2.50
N SER A 219 14.11 -3.58 -3.68
CA SER A 219 12.69 -3.70 -3.97
C SER A 219 12.34 -5.14 -4.37
N ASN A 220 11.23 -5.68 -3.87
CA ASN A 220 10.71 -6.99 -4.26
C ASN A 220 10.39 -7.10 -5.76
N MET A 221 10.23 -5.97 -6.47
CA MET A 221 9.99 -5.92 -7.91
C MET A 221 11.24 -6.16 -8.75
N SER A 222 12.43 -6.05 -8.17
CA SER A 222 13.72 -6.35 -8.83
C SER A 222 14.20 -7.78 -8.58
N GLY A 223 13.36 -8.64 -7.98
CA GLY A 223 13.65 -10.04 -7.77
C GLY A 223 13.95 -10.78 -9.08
N ASP A 224 14.69 -11.86 -8.98
CA ASP A 224 14.95 -12.74 -10.10
C ASP A 224 13.62 -13.27 -10.66
N LEU A 225 13.41 -13.11 -11.96
CA LEU A 225 12.18 -13.58 -12.63
C LEU A 225 12.00 -15.10 -12.46
N GLU A 226 13.10 -15.85 -12.31
CA GLU A 226 13.06 -17.29 -12.02
C GLU A 226 12.48 -17.57 -10.63
N ASP A 227 12.82 -16.76 -9.63
CA ASP A 227 12.27 -16.88 -8.27
C ASP A 227 10.77 -16.53 -8.20
N MET A 228 10.30 -15.63 -9.06
CA MET A 228 8.89 -15.23 -9.13
C MET A 228 8.00 -16.26 -9.86
N ARG A 229 8.57 -17.02 -10.80
CA ARG A 229 7.81 -17.94 -11.67
C ARG A 229 6.95 -18.95 -10.90
N PRO A 230 7.44 -19.65 -9.86
CA PRO A 230 6.64 -20.61 -9.10
C PRO A 230 5.39 -19.99 -8.46
N PHE A 231 5.47 -18.74 -8.01
CA PHE A 231 4.33 -18.02 -7.42
C PHE A 231 3.33 -17.60 -8.48
N LEU A 232 3.81 -17.21 -9.67
CA LEU A 232 2.93 -16.89 -10.80
C LEU A 232 2.15 -18.11 -11.28
N ASP A 233 2.80 -19.28 -11.33
CA ASP A 233 2.17 -20.55 -11.68
C ASP A 233 1.11 -20.95 -10.64
N LYS A 234 1.40 -20.77 -9.34
CA LYS A 234 0.43 -21.01 -8.25
C LYS A 234 -0.78 -20.06 -8.38
N LEU A 235 -0.54 -18.77 -8.59
CA LEU A 235 -1.60 -17.80 -8.79
C LEU A 235 -2.47 -18.17 -9.99
N SER A 236 -1.82 -18.52 -11.11
CA SER A 236 -2.52 -18.92 -12.33
C SER A 236 -3.37 -20.19 -12.11
N ALA A 237 -2.82 -21.18 -11.44
CA ALA A 237 -3.56 -22.41 -11.11
C ALA A 237 -4.76 -22.15 -10.20
N LYS A 238 -4.57 -21.32 -9.15
CA LYS A 238 -5.60 -20.95 -8.17
C LYS A 238 -6.80 -20.25 -8.81
N HIS A 239 -6.53 -19.33 -9.73
CA HIS A 239 -7.56 -18.50 -10.36
C HIS A 239 -7.93 -18.89 -11.79
N GLY A 240 -7.36 -19.98 -12.32
CA GLY A 240 -7.63 -20.40 -13.70
C GLY A 240 -7.27 -19.35 -14.74
N LEU A 241 -6.08 -18.70 -14.59
CA LEU A 241 -5.65 -17.59 -15.47
C LEU A 241 -5.03 -18.08 -16.77
N GLY A 242 -4.70 -19.37 -16.88
CA GLY A 242 -3.95 -19.94 -18.01
C GLY A 242 -2.46 -19.64 -17.93
N GLU A 243 -1.76 -19.74 -19.03
CA GLU A 243 -0.33 -19.44 -19.08
C GLU A 243 -0.10 -17.91 -19.06
N LEU A 244 0.60 -17.43 -18.02
CA LEU A 244 0.98 -16.04 -17.88
C LEU A 244 2.47 -15.87 -18.21
N PRO A 245 2.85 -14.83 -18.98
CA PRO A 245 4.23 -14.58 -19.30
C PRO A 245 4.99 -14.06 -18.07
N THR A 246 6.18 -14.62 -17.81
CA THR A 246 7.11 -14.06 -16.84
C THR A 246 7.85 -12.91 -17.49
N LYS A 247 7.52 -11.68 -17.11
CA LYS A 247 8.13 -10.48 -17.67
C LYS A 247 8.51 -9.51 -16.54
N ASN A 248 9.58 -8.77 -16.77
CA ASN A 248 9.92 -7.62 -15.97
C ASN A 248 8.78 -6.60 -16.02
N PHE A 249 8.51 -5.93 -14.91
CA PHE A 249 7.45 -4.93 -14.78
C PHE A 249 7.49 -3.88 -15.91
N PHE A 250 8.64 -3.31 -16.22
CA PHE A 250 8.76 -2.30 -17.28
C PHE A 250 8.47 -2.86 -18.66
N LEU A 251 8.84 -4.12 -18.93
CA LEU A 251 8.49 -4.78 -20.20
C LEU A 251 7.00 -5.04 -20.32
N LEU A 252 6.32 -5.31 -19.20
CA LEU A 252 4.86 -5.44 -19.19
C LEU A 252 4.16 -4.14 -19.57
N LEU A 253 4.69 -2.99 -19.13
CA LEU A 253 4.13 -1.66 -19.48
C LEU A 253 4.23 -1.35 -20.98
N GLU A 254 5.17 -1.99 -21.69
CA GLU A 254 5.33 -1.83 -23.15
C GLU A 254 4.37 -2.68 -23.98
N GLU A 255 3.66 -3.63 -23.36
CA GLU A 255 2.70 -4.48 -24.06
C GLU A 255 1.54 -3.65 -24.66
N PRO A 256 1.11 -3.98 -25.90
CA PRO A 256 0.03 -3.24 -26.56
C PRO A 256 -1.27 -3.17 -25.74
N GLU A 257 -1.62 -4.24 -25.04
CA GLU A 257 -2.80 -4.30 -24.17
C GLU A 257 -2.69 -3.34 -22.98
N MET A 258 -1.49 -3.22 -22.38
CA MET A 258 -1.23 -2.27 -21.31
C MET A 258 -1.29 -0.84 -21.80
N LYS A 259 -0.63 -0.55 -22.94
CA LYS A 259 -0.68 0.78 -23.56
C LYS A 259 -2.10 1.21 -23.91
N ALA A 260 -2.94 0.29 -24.36
CA ALA A 260 -4.34 0.57 -24.69
C ALA A 260 -5.21 0.94 -23.47
N ARG A 261 -4.80 0.51 -22.27
CA ARG A 261 -5.48 0.80 -20.99
C ARG A 261 -4.94 2.05 -20.29
N LYS A 262 -3.87 2.68 -20.80
CA LYS A 262 -3.31 3.88 -20.19
C LYS A 262 -4.38 4.96 -20.08
N ALA A 263 -4.48 5.55 -18.89
CA ALA A 263 -5.56 6.46 -18.54
C ALA A 263 -5.03 7.83 -18.09
N ALA A 264 -5.89 8.83 -18.18
CA ALA A 264 -5.63 10.13 -17.57
C ALA A 264 -5.75 10.04 -16.05
N THR A 265 -4.95 10.85 -15.33
CA THR A 265 -4.96 10.96 -13.88
C THR A 265 -4.59 12.37 -13.44
N GLU A 266 -5.07 12.78 -12.28
CA GLU A 266 -4.63 14.00 -11.61
C GLU A 266 -3.27 13.76 -10.96
N ILE A 267 -2.27 14.60 -11.24
CA ILE A 267 -0.94 14.54 -10.64
C ILE A 267 -0.85 15.61 -9.56
N LEU A 268 -0.60 15.20 -8.32
CA LEU A 268 -0.59 16.08 -7.15
C LEU A 268 0.81 16.36 -6.61
N TRP A 269 1.75 15.43 -6.81
CA TRP A 269 3.06 15.54 -6.22
C TRP A 269 3.93 16.61 -6.90
N ASP A 270 4.50 17.50 -6.11
CA ASP A 270 5.42 18.55 -6.59
C ASP A 270 6.86 18.06 -6.84
N GLY A 271 7.15 16.78 -6.59
CA GLY A 271 8.44 16.14 -6.77
C GLY A 271 9.43 16.40 -5.62
N LYS A 272 9.00 16.99 -4.51
CA LYS A 272 9.85 17.19 -3.35
C LYS A 272 9.85 15.98 -2.43
N PRO A 273 10.96 15.70 -1.73
CA PRO A 273 11.04 14.64 -0.76
C PRO A 273 10.11 14.89 0.43
N ILE A 274 9.59 13.80 1.01
CA ILE A 274 8.93 13.82 2.31
C ILE A 274 9.99 13.52 3.36
N VAL A 275 10.42 14.56 4.06
CA VAL A 275 11.46 14.45 5.09
C VAL A 275 10.83 14.08 6.41
N SER A 276 11.24 12.94 6.99
CA SER A 276 10.75 12.46 8.28
C SER A 276 11.37 13.20 9.46
N ARG A 277 10.72 13.18 10.61
CA ARG A 277 11.26 13.69 11.88
C ARG A 277 12.55 12.99 12.31
N ARG A 278 12.78 11.76 11.86
CA ARG A 278 14.00 10.99 12.15
C ARG A 278 15.26 11.62 11.56
N ALA A 279 15.17 12.23 10.37
CA ALA A 279 16.30 12.91 9.72
C ALA A 279 16.91 14.05 10.57
N GLY A 280 16.10 14.68 11.45
CA GLY A 280 16.58 15.65 12.44
C GLY A 280 17.07 15.04 13.76
N TRP A 281 16.49 13.90 14.15
CA TRP A 281 16.69 13.29 15.48
C TRP A 281 18.06 12.63 15.66
N GLN A 282 18.62 12.02 14.60
CA GLN A 282 19.95 11.39 14.63
C GLN A 282 21.12 12.38 14.83
N LYS A 283 20.87 13.70 14.69
CA LYS A 283 21.90 14.74 14.89
C LYS A 283 22.04 15.18 16.35
N GLU A 284 21.10 14.79 17.23
CA GLU A 284 21.06 15.20 18.65
C GLU A 284 21.42 14.04 19.61
N ALA A 285 21.61 12.81 19.12
CA ALA A 285 22.01 11.63 19.88
C ALA A 285 23.48 11.27 19.66
#